data_48f80d6d5c1157c4aec7e681bc1ea476
#
_entry.id   48f80d6d5c1157c4aec7e681bc1ea476
#
_cell.length_a   1.000
_cell.length_b   1.000
_cell.length_c   1.000
_cell.angle_alpha   90.00
_cell.angle_beta   90.00
_cell.angle_gamma   90.00
#
_symmetry.space_group_name_H-M   'P 1'
#
loop_
_entity.id
_entity.type
_entity.pdbx_description
1 polymer ?
#
loop_
_entity_poly.entity_id
_entity_poly.type
_entity_poly.pdbx_seq_one_letter_code
_entity_poly.pdbx_strand_id
1 'polypeptide(L)'
;TDAVIDYQIIGSNKKEVDKIDVGLVACTKGVLNNHIDLLKDCGLKPGIVDVNPIAMSNAFSFIKDVPEDGLVVMLDIGAVSSTLVVYGKAEQFFTRDLPIGGHHFVKELSDKKENGYIEAQDMLYRDGVSASKASETAGEGVGIAERTIYDSLVEDMRRSLRFYAKQTGQS
;
A
#
# COMPACT_ATOMS: atom_id res chain seq x y z
N THR A 1 -14.36 -25.40 -2.58
CA THR A 1 -13.79 -24.04 -2.54
C THR A 1 -12.48 -24.10 -1.78
N ASP A 2 -11.40 -23.70 -2.42
CA ASP A 2 -10.06 -23.83 -1.85
C ASP A 2 -9.59 -22.52 -1.17
N ALA A 3 -10.53 -21.84 -0.51
CA ALA A 3 -10.29 -20.59 0.19
C ALA A 3 -10.36 -20.78 1.71
N VAL A 4 -9.47 -20.08 2.42
CA VAL A 4 -9.55 -19.82 3.85
C VAL A 4 -10.16 -18.44 4.00
N ILE A 5 -11.15 -18.32 4.86
CA ILE A 5 -11.88 -17.09 5.12
C ILE A 5 -11.88 -16.83 6.62
N ASP A 6 -11.57 -15.60 6.99
CA ASP A 6 -11.72 -15.10 8.36
C ASP A 6 -12.36 -13.71 8.34
N TYR A 7 -12.91 -13.28 9.46
CA TYR A 7 -13.57 -11.98 9.55
C TYR A 7 -13.35 -11.30 10.89
N GLN A 8 -13.39 -9.98 10.86
CA GLN A 8 -13.39 -9.15 12.05
C GLN A 8 -14.59 -8.20 12.02
N ILE A 9 -15.29 -8.06 13.14
CA ILE A 9 -16.34 -7.07 13.29
C ILE A 9 -15.67 -5.70 13.38
N ILE A 10 -15.99 -4.82 12.45
CA ILE A 10 -15.50 -3.43 12.42
C ILE A 10 -16.37 -2.55 13.30
N GLY A 11 -17.69 -2.78 13.29
CA GLY A 11 -18.63 -2.04 14.11
C GLY A 11 -20.09 -2.16 13.70
N SER A 12 -20.92 -1.30 14.25
CA SER A 12 -22.36 -1.25 13.90
C SER A 12 -22.58 -0.46 12.62
N ASN A 13 -23.42 -0.96 11.73
CA ASN A 13 -23.75 -0.26 10.50
C ASN A 13 -24.52 1.04 10.79
N LYS A 14 -24.00 2.18 10.30
CA LYS A 14 -24.58 3.50 10.53
C LYS A 14 -25.89 3.76 9.77
N LYS A 15 -26.17 2.97 8.75
CA LYS A 15 -27.35 3.12 7.88
C LYS A 15 -28.46 2.13 8.20
N GLU A 16 -28.11 0.95 8.72
CA GLU A 16 -29.05 -0.13 8.99
C GLU A 16 -28.83 -0.64 10.43
N VAL A 17 -29.78 -0.33 11.32
CA VAL A 17 -29.68 -0.54 12.78
C VAL A 17 -29.45 -2.01 13.18
N ASP A 18 -29.91 -2.95 12.35
CA ASP A 18 -29.82 -4.39 12.64
C ASP A 18 -28.63 -5.07 11.94
N LYS A 19 -27.70 -4.29 11.37
CA LYS A 19 -26.51 -4.81 10.67
C LYS A 19 -25.22 -4.37 11.34
N ILE A 20 -24.21 -5.20 11.18
CA ILE A 20 -22.85 -4.91 11.58
C ILE A 20 -21.96 -4.81 10.33
N ASP A 21 -20.96 -3.95 10.39
CA ASP A 21 -19.91 -3.88 9.38
C ASP A 21 -18.81 -4.89 9.71
N VAL A 22 -18.43 -5.68 8.73
CA VAL A 22 -17.47 -6.77 8.90
C VAL A 22 -16.34 -6.61 7.89
N GLY A 23 -15.10 -6.64 8.35
CA GLY A 23 -13.91 -6.84 7.53
C GLY A 23 -13.76 -8.32 7.20
N LEU A 24 -13.84 -8.67 5.92
CA LEU A 24 -13.66 -10.05 5.45
C LEU A 24 -12.30 -10.19 4.80
N VAL A 25 -11.57 -11.21 5.23
CA VAL A 25 -10.29 -11.61 4.62
C VAL A 25 -10.44 -12.98 4.01
N ALA A 26 -10.00 -13.14 2.78
CA ALA A 26 -10.00 -14.42 2.08
C ALA A 26 -8.69 -14.63 1.31
N CYS A 27 -8.11 -15.80 1.44
CA CYS A 27 -6.97 -16.22 0.61
C CYS A 27 -7.09 -17.68 0.21
N THR A 28 -6.36 -18.11 -0.81
CA THR A 28 -6.30 -19.52 -1.16
C THR A 28 -5.47 -20.31 -0.14
N LYS A 29 -5.85 -21.56 0.11
CA LYS A 29 -5.07 -22.47 0.98
C LYS A 29 -3.63 -22.61 0.51
N GLY A 30 -3.40 -22.64 -0.80
CA GLY A 30 -2.07 -22.74 -1.37
C GLY A 30 -1.17 -21.56 -0.95
N VAL A 31 -1.65 -20.32 -1.05
CA VAL A 31 -0.89 -19.14 -0.62
C VAL A 31 -0.59 -19.21 0.86
N LEU A 32 -1.60 -19.50 1.70
CA LEU A 32 -1.42 -19.61 3.15
C LEU A 32 -0.42 -20.69 3.54
N ASN A 33 -0.59 -21.91 2.99
CA ASN A 33 0.26 -23.03 3.31
C ASN A 33 1.70 -22.82 2.89
N ASN A 34 1.95 -22.23 1.71
CA ASN A 34 3.31 -21.90 1.25
C ASN A 34 4.06 -20.99 2.24
N HIS A 35 3.38 -20.00 2.81
CA HIS A 35 3.98 -19.13 3.83
C HIS A 35 4.23 -19.86 5.14
N ILE A 36 3.27 -20.67 5.58
CA ILE A 36 3.39 -21.47 6.81
C ILE A 36 4.54 -22.48 6.69
N ASP A 37 4.65 -23.17 5.56
CA ASP A 37 5.67 -24.19 5.34
C ASP A 37 7.06 -23.56 5.22
N LEU A 38 7.19 -22.43 4.52
CA LEU A 38 8.44 -21.67 4.49
C LEU A 38 8.93 -21.30 5.91
N LEU A 39 8.04 -20.84 6.77
CA LEU A 39 8.40 -20.50 8.15
C LEU A 39 8.81 -21.74 8.96
N LYS A 40 8.12 -22.87 8.79
CA LYS A 40 8.48 -24.15 9.43
C LYS A 40 9.84 -24.65 8.95
N ASP A 41 10.13 -24.56 7.66
CA ASP A 41 11.42 -24.95 7.07
C ASP A 41 12.57 -24.11 7.63
N CYS A 42 12.30 -22.85 8.01
CA CYS A 42 13.22 -22.00 8.75
C CYS A 42 13.31 -22.31 10.26
N GLY A 43 12.62 -23.33 10.75
CA GLY A 43 12.57 -23.68 12.16
C GLY A 43 11.66 -22.79 13.02
N LEU A 44 10.82 -21.95 12.39
CA LEU A 44 9.89 -21.05 13.08
C LEU A 44 8.52 -21.72 13.24
N LYS A 45 7.81 -21.37 14.31
CA LYS A 45 6.43 -21.80 14.55
C LYS A 45 5.50 -20.61 14.38
N PRO A 46 4.79 -20.48 13.22
CA PRO A 46 3.84 -19.39 13.02
C PRO A 46 2.68 -19.54 14.02
N GLY A 47 2.40 -18.47 14.76
CA GLY A 47 1.31 -18.44 15.73
C GLY A 47 0.08 -17.67 15.21
N ILE A 48 0.32 -16.64 14.43
CA ILE A 48 -0.72 -15.77 13.84
C ILE A 48 -0.32 -15.48 12.40
N VAL A 49 -1.30 -15.50 11.51
CA VAL A 49 -1.17 -15.00 10.12
C VAL A 49 -2.12 -13.84 9.98
N ASP A 50 -1.61 -12.71 9.52
CA ASP A 50 -2.37 -11.47 9.36
C ASP A 50 -2.20 -10.96 7.91
N VAL A 51 -3.00 -9.97 7.53
CA VAL A 51 -2.89 -9.28 6.24
C VAL A 51 -2.23 -7.91 6.43
N ASN A 52 -1.45 -7.48 5.44
CA ASN A 52 -0.64 -6.27 5.51
C ASN A 52 -1.42 -5.05 6.04
N PRO A 53 -2.64 -4.72 5.56
CA PRO A 53 -3.37 -3.55 6.04
C PRO A 53 -3.69 -3.59 7.54
N ILE A 54 -4.05 -4.76 8.06
CA ILE A 54 -4.37 -4.93 9.48
C ILE A 54 -3.10 -4.90 10.30
N ALA A 55 -2.05 -5.60 9.85
CA ALA A 55 -0.74 -5.60 10.51
C ALA A 55 -0.14 -4.18 10.60
N MET A 56 -0.26 -3.35 9.53
CA MET A 56 0.16 -1.96 9.53
C MET A 56 -0.60 -1.13 10.56
N SER A 57 -1.92 -1.29 10.64
CA SER A 57 -2.77 -0.57 11.58
C SER A 57 -2.45 -0.94 13.03
N ASN A 58 -2.23 -2.22 13.29
CA ASN A 58 -1.83 -2.73 14.59
C ASN A 58 -0.45 -2.18 15.00
N ALA A 59 0.52 -2.21 14.09
CA ALA A 59 1.86 -1.68 14.34
C ALA A 59 1.82 -0.17 14.62
N PHE A 60 1.04 0.59 13.86
CA PHE A 60 0.88 2.03 14.09
C PHE A 60 0.29 2.29 15.48
N SER A 61 -0.81 1.61 15.83
CA SER A 61 -1.49 1.77 17.13
C SER A 61 -0.60 1.39 18.33
N PHE A 62 0.37 0.51 18.11
CA PHE A 62 1.36 0.15 19.14
C PHE A 62 2.43 1.25 19.34
N ILE A 63 2.77 1.98 18.27
CA ILE A 63 3.84 2.98 18.30
C ILE A 63 3.31 4.37 18.63
N LYS A 64 2.11 4.70 18.17
CA LYS A 64 1.49 6.03 18.31
C LYS A 64 0.00 5.91 18.60
N ASP A 65 -0.52 6.88 19.36
CA ASP A 65 -1.94 7.02 19.55
C ASP A 65 -2.63 7.46 18.24
N VAL A 66 -3.74 6.81 17.94
CA VAL A 66 -4.62 7.22 16.83
C VAL A 66 -5.37 8.50 17.26
N PRO A 67 -5.36 9.57 16.45
CA PRO A 67 -6.07 10.79 16.75
C PRO A 67 -7.57 10.56 17.01
N GLU A 68 -8.15 11.26 17.99
CA GLU A 68 -9.58 11.09 18.32
C GLU A 68 -10.49 11.47 17.13
N ASP A 69 -10.21 12.61 16.51
CA ASP A 69 -11.01 13.19 15.42
C ASP A 69 -10.27 13.20 14.08
N GLY A 70 -9.23 12.36 13.94
CA GLY A 70 -8.38 12.35 12.77
C GLY A 70 -8.27 10.99 12.09
N LEU A 71 -7.72 11.03 10.89
CA LEU A 71 -7.37 9.84 10.13
C LEU A 71 -5.86 9.73 9.97
N VAL A 72 -5.37 8.51 10.03
CA VAL A 72 -4.01 8.16 9.67
C VAL A 72 -4.02 7.55 8.28
N VAL A 73 -3.19 8.09 7.40
CA VAL A 73 -2.96 7.52 6.08
C VAL A 73 -1.58 6.88 6.10
N MET A 74 -1.55 5.59 5.85
CA MET A 74 -0.32 4.80 5.78
C MET A 74 -0.13 4.31 4.35
N LEU A 75 1.11 4.36 3.88
CA LEU A 75 1.51 3.82 2.58
C LEU A 75 2.70 2.89 2.79
N ASP A 76 2.51 1.63 2.44
CA ASP A 76 3.60 0.65 2.34
C ASP A 76 3.96 0.49 0.86
N ILE A 77 5.20 0.86 0.50
CA ILE A 77 5.72 0.70 -0.86
C ILE A 77 6.53 -0.58 -0.92
N GLY A 78 5.86 -1.66 -1.30
CA GLY A 78 6.49 -2.97 -1.50
C GLY A 78 7.30 -3.04 -2.80
N ALA A 79 7.81 -4.22 -3.11
CA ALA A 79 8.64 -4.43 -4.30
C ALA A 79 7.88 -4.25 -5.62
N VAL A 80 6.67 -4.78 -5.71
CA VAL A 80 5.85 -4.82 -6.95
C VAL A 80 4.60 -3.97 -6.86
N SER A 81 4.01 -3.87 -5.68
CA SER A 81 2.78 -3.11 -5.40
C SER A 81 2.93 -2.32 -4.11
N SER A 82 2.07 -1.34 -3.92
CA SER A 82 1.97 -0.59 -2.66
C SER A 82 0.61 -0.81 -2.04
N THR A 83 0.55 -0.79 -0.71
CA THR A 83 -0.70 -0.89 0.04
C THR A 83 -0.99 0.46 0.72
N LEU A 84 -2.12 1.06 0.38
CA LEU A 84 -2.64 2.27 1.02
C LEU A 84 -3.65 1.87 2.08
N VAL A 85 -3.48 2.39 3.29
CA VAL A 85 -4.41 2.18 4.41
C VAL A 85 -4.84 3.53 4.95
N VAL A 86 -6.15 3.72 5.11
CA VAL A 86 -6.72 4.82 5.90
C VAL A 86 -7.29 4.22 7.16
N TYR A 87 -6.84 4.71 8.29
CA TYR A 87 -7.16 4.18 9.60
C TYR A 87 -7.50 5.30 10.59
N GLY A 88 -8.54 5.11 11.38
CA GLY A 88 -8.96 6.07 12.38
C GLY A 88 -9.73 5.40 13.52
N LYS A 89 -10.08 6.18 14.53
CA LYS A 89 -11.03 5.74 15.56
C LYS A 89 -12.44 5.67 14.96
N ALA A 90 -13.38 5.10 15.72
CA ALA A 90 -14.79 4.96 15.32
C ALA A 90 -14.98 4.18 14.00
N GLU A 91 -14.30 3.02 13.90
CA GLU A 91 -14.55 2.04 12.82
C GLU A 91 -14.14 2.53 11.42
N GLN A 92 -13.24 3.50 11.36
CA GLN A 92 -12.75 4.05 10.11
C GLN A 92 -11.58 3.22 9.60
N PHE A 93 -11.87 2.35 8.66
CA PHE A 93 -10.86 1.52 8.01
C PHE A 93 -11.13 1.44 6.51
N PHE A 94 -10.11 1.72 5.71
CA PHE A 94 -10.15 1.53 4.27
C PHE A 94 -8.76 1.10 3.79
N THR A 95 -8.71 0.18 2.87
CA THR A 95 -7.46 -0.25 2.25
C THR A 95 -7.59 -0.39 0.75
N ARG A 96 -6.49 -0.17 0.05
CA ARG A 96 -6.39 -0.35 -1.38
C ARG A 96 -4.98 -0.70 -1.81
N ASP A 97 -4.86 -1.73 -2.64
CA ASP A 97 -3.61 -2.05 -3.31
C ASP A 97 -3.46 -1.18 -4.57
N LEU A 98 -2.27 -0.63 -4.71
CA LEU A 98 -1.84 0.19 -5.84
C LEU A 98 -0.81 -0.62 -6.65
N PRO A 99 -0.97 -0.75 -7.98
CA PRO A 99 -0.10 -1.60 -8.81
C PRO A 99 1.25 -0.93 -9.12
N ILE A 100 1.81 -0.20 -8.16
CA ILE A 100 3.09 0.49 -8.26
C ILE A 100 3.91 0.16 -7.02
N GLY A 101 5.12 -0.34 -7.21
CA GLY A 101 6.08 -0.65 -6.15
C GLY A 101 7.50 -0.28 -6.57
N GLY A 102 8.47 -0.60 -5.72
CA GLY A 102 9.88 -0.22 -5.88
C GLY A 102 10.48 -0.61 -7.23
N HIS A 103 10.10 -1.78 -7.76
CA HIS A 103 10.54 -2.24 -9.08
C HIS A 103 10.21 -1.24 -10.21
N HIS A 104 9.04 -0.60 -10.15
CA HIS A 104 8.62 0.34 -11.20
C HIS A 104 9.47 1.61 -11.20
N PHE A 105 9.88 2.08 -10.02
CA PHE A 105 10.77 3.24 -9.89
C PHE A 105 12.17 2.93 -10.43
N VAL A 106 12.71 1.75 -10.08
CA VAL A 106 14.02 1.31 -10.58
C VAL A 106 13.98 1.15 -12.09
N LYS A 107 12.92 0.53 -12.62
CA LYS A 107 12.76 0.32 -14.07
C LYS A 107 12.70 1.66 -14.83
N GLU A 108 11.86 2.61 -14.37
CA GLU A 108 11.78 3.93 -15.00
C GLU A 108 13.15 4.63 -15.01
N LEU A 109 13.88 4.54 -13.89
CA LEU A 109 15.22 5.13 -13.79
C LEU A 109 16.21 4.46 -14.74
N SER A 110 16.19 3.12 -14.82
CA SER A 110 17.01 2.32 -15.75
C SER A 110 16.73 2.73 -17.20
N ASP A 111 15.46 2.82 -17.59
CA ASP A 111 15.04 3.20 -18.94
C ASP A 111 15.47 4.65 -19.26
N LYS A 112 15.31 5.60 -18.33
CA LYS A 112 15.72 7.00 -18.53
C LYS A 112 17.21 7.25 -18.56
N LYS A 113 17.99 6.44 -17.88
CA LYS A 113 19.46 6.56 -17.80
C LYS A 113 20.20 5.62 -18.75
N GLU A 114 19.46 4.78 -19.47
CA GLU A 114 20.00 3.77 -20.38
C GLU A 114 21.06 2.86 -19.70
N ASN A 115 20.85 2.56 -18.41
CA ASN A 115 21.74 1.74 -17.60
C ASN A 115 21.06 0.43 -17.14
N GLY A 116 21.86 -0.46 -16.53
CA GLY A 116 21.34 -1.72 -16.00
C GLY A 116 20.45 -1.54 -14.77
N TYR A 117 19.52 -2.50 -14.55
CA TYR A 117 18.60 -2.48 -13.41
C TYR A 117 19.31 -2.34 -12.05
N ILE A 118 20.41 -3.07 -11.85
CA ILE A 118 21.18 -3.03 -10.58
C ILE A 118 21.79 -1.65 -10.36
N GLU A 119 22.37 -1.06 -11.41
CA GLU A 119 22.95 0.28 -11.33
C GLU A 119 21.89 1.34 -11.03
N ALA A 120 20.71 1.24 -11.68
CA ALA A 120 19.57 2.12 -11.41
C ALA A 120 19.07 1.97 -9.98
N GLN A 121 19.05 0.74 -9.45
CA GLN A 121 18.66 0.47 -8.06
C GLN A 121 19.64 1.12 -7.07
N ASP A 122 20.92 0.98 -7.30
CA ASP A 122 21.97 1.60 -6.46
C ASP A 122 21.90 3.14 -6.52
N MET A 123 21.63 3.70 -7.70
CA MET A 123 21.39 5.14 -7.86
C MET A 123 20.16 5.59 -7.06
N LEU A 124 19.06 4.86 -7.14
CA LEU A 124 17.84 5.18 -6.40
C LEU A 124 18.08 5.14 -4.89
N TYR A 125 18.81 4.16 -4.38
CA TYR A 125 19.14 4.05 -2.95
C TYR A 125 20.08 5.16 -2.46
N ARG A 126 21.02 5.58 -3.30
CA ARG A 126 22.01 6.62 -2.97
C ARG A 126 21.41 8.03 -3.07
N ASP A 127 20.72 8.31 -4.18
CA ASP A 127 20.34 9.67 -4.59
C ASP A 127 18.83 9.94 -4.40
N GLY A 128 18.06 8.89 -4.10
CA GLY A 128 16.62 8.98 -3.89
C GLY A 128 15.89 9.47 -5.14
N VAL A 129 14.80 10.19 -4.92
CA VAL A 129 13.95 10.76 -5.99
C VAL A 129 14.71 11.76 -6.86
N SER A 130 15.80 12.35 -6.37
CA SER A 130 16.63 13.29 -7.12
C SER A 130 17.30 12.65 -8.34
N ALA A 131 17.54 11.33 -8.30
CA ALA A 131 18.09 10.58 -9.44
C ALA A 131 17.22 10.67 -10.69
N SER A 132 15.90 10.75 -10.56
CA SER A 132 14.96 10.87 -11.66
C SER A 132 14.79 12.30 -12.18
N LYS A 133 15.04 13.32 -11.35
CA LYS A 133 14.86 14.74 -11.70
C LYS A 133 16.04 15.35 -12.48
N ALA A 134 17.21 14.75 -12.41
CA ALA A 134 18.42 15.28 -13.06
C ALA A 134 18.37 15.26 -14.60
N SER A 135 17.30 14.79 -15.22
CA SER A 135 17.10 14.74 -16.67
C SER A 135 16.27 15.89 -17.27
N GLU A 136 15.68 16.75 -16.42
CA GLU A 136 14.77 17.81 -16.91
C GLU A 136 15.48 19.09 -17.39
N THR A 137 16.84 19.15 -17.34
CA THR A 137 17.59 20.38 -17.68
C THR A 137 18.20 20.40 -19.10
N ALA A 138 17.81 19.51 -19.99
CA ALA A 138 18.32 19.51 -21.36
C ALA A 138 17.17 19.46 -22.38
N GLY A 139 16.55 20.60 -22.65
CA GLY A 139 15.65 20.75 -23.77
C GLY A 139 14.64 21.88 -23.58
N GLU A 140 14.96 23.08 -24.08
CA GLU A 140 13.96 24.12 -24.37
C GLU A 140 13.04 23.64 -25.51
N GLY A 141 12.09 22.77 -25.17
CA GLY A 141 11.00 22.37 -26.02
C GLY A 141 9.74 22.36 -25.19
N VAL A 142 8.66 23.02 -25.68
CA VAL A 142 7.30 22.90 -25.14
C VAL A 142 6.85 21.45 -25.35
N GLY A 143 7.41 20.54 -24.56
CA GLY A 143 7.02 19.14 -24.48
C GLY A 143 6.01 18.95 -23.36
N ILE A 144 4.97 18.19 -23.61
CA ILE A 144 4.09 17.69 -22.57
C ILE A 144 5.00 16.94 -21.58
N ALA A 145 5.10 17.44 -20.33
CA ALA A 145 5.91 16.81 -19.31
C ALA A 145 5.53 15.34 -19.20
N GLU A 146 6.49 14.46 -19.44
CA GLU A 146 6.25 13.02 -19.40
C GLU A 146 5.88 12.61 -17.97
N ARG A 147 4.73 11.96 -17.85
CA ARG A 147 4.20 11.55 -16.54
C ARG A 147 5.14 10.49 -15.93
N THR A 148 5.66 10.79 -14.76
CA THR A 148 6.56 9.87 -14.04
C THR A 148 5.78 8.80 -13.27
N ILE A 149 6.47 7.74 -12.85
CA ILE A 149 5.89 6.72 -11.98
C ILE A 149 5.47 7.31 -10.62
N TYR A 150 6.19 8.35 -10.14
CA TYR A 150 5.82 9.09 -8.92
C TYR A 150 4.49 9.82 -9.08
N ASP A 151 4.28 10.50 -10.21
CA ASP A 151 3.01 11.18 -10.51
C ASP A 151 1.87 10.18 -10.57
N SER A 152 2.13 9.00 -11.12
CA SER A 152 1.16 7.91 -11.22
C SER A 152 0.77 7.39 -9.84
N LEU A 153 1.73 7.16 -8.95
CA LEU A 153 1.47 6.73 -7.57
C LEU A 153 0.67 7.80 -6.80
N VAL A 154 1.07 9.06 -6.89
CA VAL A 154 0.38 10.18 -6.21
C VAL A 154 -1.06 10.31 -6.72
N GLU A 155 -1.29 10.16 -8.03
CA GLU A 155 -2.65 10.25 -8.58
C GLU A 155 -3.52 9.07 -8.14
N ASP A 156 -2.98 7.86 -8.07
CA ASP A 156 -3.70 6.69 -7.59
C ASP A 156 -4.03 6.81 -6.08
N MET A 157 -3.11 7.36 -5.28
CA MET A 157 -3.39 7.72 -3.89
C MET A 157 -4.51 8.77 -3.78
N ARG A 158 -4.43 9.87 -4.54
CA ARG A 158 -5.45 10.92 -4.55
C ARG A 158 -6.82 10.37 -4.95
N ARG A 159 -6.87 9.49 -5.94
CA ARG A 159 -8.12 8.83 -6.38
C ARG A 159 -8.70 7.96 -5.28
N SER A 160 -7.86 7.23 -4.58
CA SER A 160 -8.26 6.37 -3.47
C SER A 160 -8.81 7.18 -2.29
N LEU A 161 -8.14 8.27 -1.91
CA LEU A 161 -8.57 9.15 -0.84
C LEU A 161 -9.88 9.89 -1.18
N ARG A 162 -10.05 10.35 -2.42
CA ARG A 162 -11.32 10.95 -2.88
C ARG A 162 -12.47 9.93 -2.83
N PHE A 163 -12.19 8.69 -3.20
CA PHE A 163 -13.19 7.62 -3.10
C PHE A 163 -13.62 7.38 -1.66
N TYR A 164 -12.64 7.28 -0.74
CA TYR A 164 -12.91 7.15 0.69
C TYR A 164 -13.72 8.32 1.24
N ALA A 165 -13.30 9.54 0.95
CA ALA A 165 -14.01 10.76 1.38
C ALA A 165 -15.47 10.79 0.91
N LYS A 166 -15.70 10.40 -0.36
CA LYS A 166 -17.07 10.32 -0.91
C LYS A 166 -17.92 9.24 -0.24
N GLN A 167 -17.35 8.11 0.11
CA GLN A 167 -18.08 7.03 0.80
C GLN A 167 -18.45 7.39 2.22
N THR A 168 -17.56 8.06 2.93
CA THR A 168 -17.72 8.36 4.36
C THR A 168 -18.36 9.72 4.62
N GLY A 169 -18.49 10.58 3.59
CA GLY A 169 -18.97 11.96 3.73
C GLY A 169 -17.94 12.88 4.42
N GLN A 170 -16.71 12.46 4.53
CA GLN A 170 -15.60 13.26 5.04
C GLN A 170 -14.96 14.03 3.88
N SER A 171 -14.77 15.33 4.05
CA SER A 171 -14.12 16.21 3.06
C SER A 171 -12.75 16.67 3.56
#